data_83c0905272ffb652e231b7f3c3837941
#
_entry.id   83c0905272ffb652e231b7f3c3837941
#
_cell.length_a   1.000
_cell.length_b   1.000
_cell.length_c   1.000
_cell.angle_alpha   90.00
_cell.angle_beta   90.00
_cell.angle_gamma   90.00
#
_symmetry.space_group_name_H-M   'P 1'
#
loop_
_entity.id
_entity.type
_entity.pdbx_description
1 polymer ?
#
loop_
_entity_poly.entity_id
_entity_poly.type
_entity_poly.pdbx_seq_one_letter_code
_entity_poly.pdbx_strand_id
1 'polypeptide(L)'
;MEILRKATLRDALFNLYRPANAPDLRYVWAKEKLKDHNMGMLVDGVWHDVWYDTKETKGHFKRAASRFRNWITADGAAGPSGIGGFKAEADRYHLYVSLACPWAHRTLIFRKLKKLENLISVSVVDPLMLSNGWEFKVGDGATGDHLFGSKTLWEVYVKADPHYSGRVTVPVLWDKKTNTIVNNESSEIIRMFNSAFDHLTGSTADLYPQDLRADIDELNSVVYDTVNNGVYKAGFATTQEAYGENVVKLFETLDMLEDRLGKGRYLFGDRLTEADWRLFTTLVRFDAVYVGHFKCNIRRIEDYPNLSAYLRDLYQTPGVKETVNFRHIKDHYYRSHKTINPTGIVPVGPALDLDRPHGRARLAAA
;
A
#
# COMPACT_ATOMS: atom_id res chain seq x y z
N MET A 1 47.39 -35.83 -7.05
CA MET A 1 46.48 -35.03 -7.92
C MET A 1 45.61 -34.18 -6.98
N GLU A 2 46.00 -32.92 -6.90
CA GLU A 2 45.49 -31.91 -5.97
C GLU A 2 44.14 -31.38 -6.43
N ILE A 3 43.14 -31.45 -5.59
CA ILE A 3 41.88 -30.75 -5.78
C ILE A 3 42.03 -29.37 -5.13
N LEU A 4 42.35 -28.37 -5.92
CA LEU A 4 42.32 -26.96 -5.53
C LEU A 4 40.89 -26.54 -5.18
N ARG A 5 40.62 -26.34 -3.88
CA ARG A 5 39.43 -25.65 -3.41
C ARG A 5 39.47 -24.19 -3.87
N LYS A 6 38.54 -23.81 -4.72
CA LYS A 6 38.31 -22.40 -5.06
C LYS A 6 37.73 -21.69 -3.82
N ALA A 7 38.56 -20.99 -3.09
CA ALA A 7 38.10 -19.98 -2.14
C ALA A 7 37.34 -18.91 -2.91
N THR A 8 36.14 -18.55 -2.47
CA THR A 8 35.37 -17.49 -3.11
C THR A 8 36.00 -16.14 -2.79
N LEU A 9 35.83 -15.16 -3.68
CA LEU A 9 36.34 -13.78 -3.53
C LEU A 9 35.89 -13.16 -2.15
N ARG A 10 34.79 -13.65 -1.60
CA ARG A 10 34.25 -13.30 -0.29
C ARG A 10 35.17 -13.74 0.85
N ASP A 11 35.75 -14.94 0.77
CA ASP A 11 36.63 -15.47 1.80
C ASP A 11 38.01 -14.78 1.78
N ALA A 12 38.47 -14.38 0.60
CA ALA A 12 39.72 -13.64 0.43
C ALA A 12 39.64 -12.21 1.01
N LEU A 13 38.52 -11.50 0.80
CA LEU A 13 38.32 -10.15 1.31
C LEU A 13 38.09 -10.13 2.84
N PHE A 14 37.49 -11.17 3.40
CA PHE A 14 37.26 -11.25 4.84
C PHE A 14 38.53 -11.48 5.65
N ASN A 15 39.51 -12.16 5.09
CA ASN A 15 40.78 -12.47 5.76
C ASN A 15 41.84 -11.34 5.66
N LEU A 16 41.69 -10.40 4.75
CA LEU A 16 42.65 -9.29 4.57
C LEU A 16 42.51 -8.14 5.59
N TYR A 17 41.39 -8.07 6.34
CA TYR A 17 41.10 -6.97 7.26
C TYR A 17 40.87 -7.38 8.70
N ARG A 18 41.29 -8.58 9.13
CA ARG A 18 41.08 -9.04 10.51
C ARG A 18 42.31 -8.72 11.38
N PRO A 19 42.24 -7.81 12.38
CA PRO A 19 43.27 -7.69 13.40
C PRO A 19 43.39 -8.99 14.20
N ALA A 20 44.61 -9.41 14.52
CA ALA A 20 44.91 -10.69 15.17
C ALA A 20 44.21 -10.92 16.53
N ASN A 21 43.64 -9.89 17.16
CA ASN A 21 42.98 -9.94 18.45
C ASN A 21 41.52 -9.46 18.46
N ALA A 22 40.84 -9.46 17.31
CA ALA A 22 39.43 -9.09 17.27
C ALA A 22 38.55 -10.21 17.87
N PRO A 23 37.64 -9.91 18.81
CA PRO A 23 36.67 -10.88 19.32
C PRO A 23 35.83 -11.45 18.17
N ASP A 24 35.45 -12.72 18.28
CA ASP A 24 34.63 -13.39 17.27
C ASP A 24 33.23 -12.73 17.23
N LEU A 25 33.06 -11.80 16.28
CA LEU A 25 31.83 -11.05 16.11
C LEU A 25 30.59 -11.93 15.88
N ARG A 26 30.78 -13.21 15.50
CA ARG A 26 29.69 -14.18 15.43
C ARG A 26 29.07 -14.44 16.81
N TYR A 27 29.79 -14.23 17.90
CA TYR A 27 29.30 -14.40 19.28
C TYR A 27 28.63 -13.14 19.86
N VAL A 28 28.97 -11.95 19.38
CA VAL A 28 28.37 -10.68 19.84
C VAL A 28 26.99 -10.48 19.19
N TRP A 29 26.82 -10.89 17.95
CA TRP A 29 25.53 -10.76 17.21
C TRP A 29 24.47 -11.80 17.65
N ALA A 30 24.86 -12.84 18.37
CA ALA A 30 23.93 -13.93 18.78
C ALA A 30 23.16 -13.64 20.07
N LYS A 31 23.44 -12.56 20.80
CA LYS A 31 22.80 -12.27 22.11
C LYS A 31 21.87 -11.07 22.16
N GLU A 32 21.89 -10.17 21.21
CA GLU A 32 20.79 -9.24 21.01
C GLU A 32 19.89 -9.79 19.90
N LYS A 33 18.88 -10.59 20.27
CA LYS A 33 17.68 -10.66 19.46
C LYS A 33 17.19 -9.22 19.35
N LEU A 34 17.52 -8.54 18.24
CA LEU A 34 16.75 -7.38 17.78
C LEU A 34 15.30 -7.86 17.85
N LYS A 35 14.56 -7.41 18.84
CA LYS A 35 13.12 -7.54 18.84
C LYS A 35 12.69 -6.71 17.64
N ASP A 36 12.33 -7.39 16.57
CA ASP A 36 11.76 -6.76 15.38
C ASP A 36 10.41 -6.17 15.79
N HIS A 37 10.45 -4.96 16.31
CA HIS A 37 9.30 -4.20 16.75
C HIS A 37 8.76 -3.45 15.56
N ASN A 38 7.73 -3.95 14.88
CA ASN A 38 6.96 -3.15 13.91
C ASN A 38 5.79 -3.94 13.32
N MET A 39 4.64 -3.31 13.20
CA MET A 39 3.42 -3.84 12.57
C MET A 39 2.67 -4.94 13.34
N GLY A 40 2.62 -4.89 14.66
CA GLY A 40 1.97 -5.85 15.54
C GLY A 40 0.61 -6.40 15.09
N MET A 41 0.02 -7.25 15.88
CA MET A 41 -1.30 -7.81 15.64
C MET A 41 -2.11 -7.91 16.93
N LEU A 42 -3.41 -7.97 16.81
CA LEU A 42 -4.29 -8.37 17.91
C LEU A 42 -4.41 -9.89 17.96
N VAL A 43 -4.44 -10.43 19.18
CA VAL A 43 -4.81 -11.81 19.48
C VAL A 43 -5.83 -11.76 20.60
N ASP A 44 -7.06 -12.16 20.34
CA ASP A 44 -8.18 -12.08 21.28
C ASP A 44 -8.33 -10.69 21.93
N GLY A 45 -8.27 -9.65 21.09
CA GLY A 45 -8.36 -8.25 21.52
C GLY A 45 -7.12 -7.68 22.20
N VAL A 46 -6.07 -8.46 22.42
CA VAL A 46 -4.82 -8.01 23.06
C VAL A 46 -3.77 -7.70 22.00
N TRP A 47 -3.14 -6.52 22.10
CA TRP A 47 -2.10 -6.10 21.17
C TRP A 47 -0.78 -6.80 21.45
N HIS A 48 -0.16 -7.33 20.37
CA HIS A 48 1.16 -7.96 20.38
C HIS A 48 2.03 -7.31 19.31
N ASP A 49 3.20 -6.79 19.72
CA ASP A 49 4.19 -6.24 18.79
C ASP A 49 5.03 -7.37 18.19
N VAL A 50 4.53 -7.96 17.10
CA VAL A 50 5.15 -9.09 16.39
C VAL A 50 5.16 -8.88 14.89
N TRP A 51 6.31 -9.17 14.26
CA TRP A 51 6.47 -9.11 12.81
C TRP A 51 5.88 -10.35 12.10
N TYR A 52 5.91 -10.33 10.77
CA TYR A 52 5.61 -11.50 9.96
C TYR A 52 6.71 -12.56 10.12
N ASP A 53 6.34 -13.80 10.40
CA ASP A 53 7.29 -14.92 10.32
C ASP A 53 7.47 -15.36 8.87
N THR A 54 8.67 -15.15 8.32
CA THR A 54 9.03 -15.57 6.97
C THR A 54 9.80 -16.89 6.94
N LYS A 55 10.11 -17.50 8.08
CA LYS A 55 10.87 -18.77 8.15
C LYS A 55 10.08 -19.92 7.54
N GLU A 56 8.81 -20.06 7.93
CA GLU A 56 7.91 -21.09 7.41
C GLU A 56 7.61 -20.93 5.91
N THR A 57 7.79 -19.73 5.37
CA THR A 57 7.51 -19.39 3.97
C THR A 57 8.77 -19.32 3.12
N LYS A 58 9.90 -19.88 3.58
CA LYS A 58 11.19 -19.87 2.87
C LYS A 58 11.63 -18.45 2.46
N GLY A 59 11.40 -17.47 3.32
CA GLY A 59 11.76 -16.08 3.08
C GLY A 59 10.73 -15.26 2.32
N HIS A 60 9.58 -15.82 1.91
CA HIS A 60 8.53 -15.09 1.21
C HIS A 60 7.61 -14.33 2.17
N PHE A 61 7.31 -13.08 1.83
CA PHE A 61 6.28 -12.30 2.51
C PHE A 61 4.89 -12.76 2.06
N LYS A 62 4.00 -13.07 3.03
CA LYS A 62 2.58 -13.39 2.79
C LYS A 62 1.68 -12.42 3.53
N ARG A 63 0.75 -11.79 2.80
CA ARG A 63 -0.25 -10.88 3.37
C ARG A 63 -1.47 -11.66 3.84
N ALA A 64 -1.93 -11.40 5.06
CA ALA A 64 -3.19 -11.93 5.56
C ALA A 64 -4.38 -11.22 4.88
N ALA A 65 -5.48 -11.95 4.69
CA ALA A 65 -6.72 -11.39 4.16
C ALA A 65 -7.42 -10.47 5.18
N SER A 66 -8.11 -9.45 4.67
CA SER A 66 -8.97 -8.57 5.46
C SER A 66 -10.18 -9.33 6.00
N ARG A 67 -10.62 -9.03 7.24
CA ARG A 67 -11.69 -9.80 7.92
C ARG A 67 -13.05 -9.11 7.93
N PHE A 68 -13.08 -7.78 7.94
CA PHE A 68 -14.33 -7.02 7.86
C PHE A 68 -14.68 -6.82 6.38
N ARG A 69 -15.76 -7.44 5.92
CA ARG A 69 -16.12 -7.54 4.50
C ARG A 69 -17.60 -7.25 4.23
N ASN A 70 -18.25 -6.40 5.06
CA ASN A 70 -19.59 -5.90 4.79
C ASN A 70 -19.56 -4.81 3.71
N TRP A 71 -20.73 -4.49 3.15
CA TRP A 71 -20.85 -3.54 2.04
C TRP A 71 -21.84 -2.44 2.36
N ILE A 72 -21.49 -1.20 1.96
CA ILE A 72 -22.44 -0.11 1.83
C ILE A 72 -23.11 -0.26 0.47
N THR A 73 -24.45 -0.23 0.48
CA THR A 73 -25.28 -0.20 -0.74
C THR A 73 -26.23 1.00 -0.69
N ALA A 74 -26.77 1.41 -1.80
CA ALA A 74 -27.65 2.58 -1.89
C ALA A 74 -28.91 2.44 -1.00
N ASP A 75 -29.43 1.24 -0.85
CA ASP A 75 -30.67 0.91 -0.10
C ASP A 75 -30.40 0.22 1.25
N GLY A 76 -29.18 -0.24 1.50
CA GLY A 76 -28.81 -1.01 2.68
C GLY A 76 -28.98 -2.52 2.53
N ALA A 77 -29.26 -3.02 1.33
CA ALA A 77 -29.26 -4.46 1.05
C ALA A 77 -27.86 -5.06 1.23
N ALA A 78 -27.77 -6.39 1.37
CA ALA A 78 -26.48 -7.09 1.40
C ALA A 78 -25.75 -6.91 0.07
N GLY A 79 -24.43 -6.71 0.15
CA GLY A 79 -23.55 -6.67 -1.02
C GLY A 79 -23.02 -8.06 -1.41
N PRO A 80 -21.96 -8.12 -2.20
CA PRO A 80 -21.32 -9.39 -2.63
C PRO A 80 -20.79 -10.24 -1.47
N SER A 81 -20.51 -9.62 -0.31
CA SER A 81 -20.05 -10.30 0.90
C SER A 81 -20.65 -9.64 2.15
N GLY A 82 -20.61 -10.35 3.28
CA GLY A 82 -21.10 -9.86 4.57
C GLY A 82 -22.62 -9.81 4.67
N ILE A 83 -23.09 -8.96 5.57
CA ILE A 83 -24.51 -8.79 5.87
C ILE A 83 -25.02 -7.41 5.42
N GLY A 84 -26.32 -7.26 5.20
CA GLY A 84 -26.95 -5.98 4.93
C GLY A 84 -27.05 -5.06 6.16
N GLY A 85 -27.66 -3.87 5.97
CA GLY A 85 -27.89 -2.88 7.02
C GLY A 85 -27.04 -1.62 6.88
N PHE A 86 -26.10 -1.57 5.94
CA PHE A 86 -25.20 -0.45 5.71
C PHE A 86 -25.68 0.38 4.51
N LYS A 87 -26.76 1.13 4.71
CA LYS A 87 -27.29 2.04 3.68
C LYS A 87 -26.39 3.25 3.51
N ALA A 88 -26.18 3.69 2.26
CA ALA A 88 -25.48 4.94 1.96
C ALA A 88 -26.30 6.14 2.49
N GLU A 89 -25.81 6.77 3.53
CA GLU A 89 -26.39 7.92 4.21
C GLU A 89 -25.31 8.99 4.38
N ALA A 90 -25.67 10.26 4.23
CA ALA A 90 -24.76 11.37 4.49
C ALA A 90 -24.30 11.36 5.96
N ASP A 91 -23.02 11.66 6.18
CA ASP A 91 -22.39 11.77 7.50
C ASP A 91 -22.51 10.51 8.40
N ARG A 92 -22.92 9.37 7.86
CA ARG A 92 -22.99 8.10 8.60
C ARG A 92 -21.61 7.45 8.75
N TYR A 93 -20.76 7.56 7.75
CA TYR A 93 -19.51 6.80 7.69
C TYR A 93 -18.29 7.65 7.98
N HIS A 94 -17.26 6.98 8.46
CA HIS A 94 -15.93 7.57 8.73
C HIS A 94 -14.84 6.68 8.18
N LEU A 95 -13.79 7.27 7.62
CA LEU A 95 -12.68 6.57 7.01
C LEU A 95 -11.39 6.82 7.80
N TYR A 96 -10.75 5.77 8.29
CA TYR A 96 -9.42 5.83 8.88
C TYR A 96 -8.37 5.47 7.83
N VAL A 97 -7.36 6.31 7.67
CA VAL A 97 -6.34 6.18 6.63
C VAL A 97 -4.95 6.54 7.14
N SER A 98 -3.93 6.06 6.43
CA SER A 98 -2.58 6.62 6.42
C SER A 98 -2.30 7.21 5.04
N LEU A 99 -1.77 8.43 4.97
CA LEU A 99 -1.36 9.03 3.68
C LEU A 99 -0.15 8.32 3.07
N ALA A 100 0.59 7.55 3.88
CA ALA A 100 1.68 6.70 3.39
C ALA A 100 1.19 5.43 2.69
N CYS A 101 0.06 4.87 3.13
CA CYS A 101 -0.41 3.55 2.71
C CYS A 101 -1.02 3.57 1.29
N PRO A 102 -0.51 2.77 0.32
CA PRO A 102 -1.08 2.73 -1.02
C PRO A 102 -2.49 2.15 -1.07
N TRP A 103 -2.84 1.26 -0.14
CA TRP A 103 -4.18 0.68 -0.05
C TRP A 103 -5.21 1.71 0.41
N ALA A 104 -4.90 2.47 1.46
CA ALA A 104 -5.75 3.55 1.95
C ALA A 104 -5.84 4.71 0.94
N HIS A 105 -4.77 4.99 0.20
CA HIS A 105 -4.73 6.02 -0.83
C HIS A 105 -5.79 5.81 -1.93
N ARG A 106 -6.08 4.54 -2.32
CA ARG A 106 -7.16 4.23 -3.26
C ARG A 106 -8.49 4.83 -2.79
N THR A 107 -8.80 4.68 -1.51
CA THR A 107 -10.08 5.15 -0.93
C THR A 107 -10.15 6.67 -0.86
N LEU A 108 -9.04 7.36 -0.63
CA LEU A 108 -8.96 8.82 -0.68
C LEU A 108 -9.19 9.35 -2.10
N ILE A 109 -8.60 8.71 -3.11
CA ILE A 109 -8.80 9.07 -4.52
C ILE A 109 -10.28 8.93 -4.89
N PHE A 110 -10.92 7.79 -4.58
CA PHE A 110 -12.33 7.58 -4.88
C PHE A 110 -13.23 8.54 -4.10
N ARG A 111 -12.93 8.80 -2.82
CA ARG A 111 -13.64 9.80 -2.02
C ARG A 111 -13.61 11.17 -2.70
N LYS A 112 -12.48 11.55 -3.31
CA LYS A 112 -12.32 12.81 -4.06
C LYS A 112 -13.07 12.79 -5.38
N LEU A 113 -12.83 11.79 -6.22
CA LEU A 113 -13.42 11.69 -7.56
C LEU A 113 -14.95 11.57 -7.53
N LYS A 114 -15.48 10.91 -6.50
CA LYS A 114 -16.92 10.69 -6.31
C LYS A 114 -17.59 11.76 -5.44
N LYS A 115 -16.87 12.85 -5.09
CA LYS A 115 -17.38 13.99 -4.30
C LYS A 115 -17.96 13.59 -2.93
N LEU A 116 -17.30 12.62 -2.25
CA LEU A 116 -17.75 12.08 -0.96
C LEU A 116 -17.19 12.85 0.24
N GLU A 117 -16.46 13.94 0.04
CA GLU A 117 -15.71 14.64 1.08
C GLU A 117 -16.63 15.20 2.18
N ASN A 118 -17.82 15.66 1.80
CA ASN A 118 -18.83 16.16 2.75
C ASN A 118 -19.75 15.06 3.30
N LEU A 119 -19.67 13.82 2.80
CA LEU A 119 -20.53 12.70 3.20
C LEU A 119 -19.80 11.69 4.09
N ILE A 120 -18.47 11.60 3.95
CA ILE A 120 -17.63 10.63 4.67
C ILE A 120 -16.45 11.39 5.28
N SER A 121 -16.43 11.51 6.60
CA SER A 121 -15.34 12.13 7.35
C SER A 121 -14.09 11.25 7.38
N VAL A 122 -12.91 11.83 7.69
CA VAL A 122 -11.62 11.12 7.66
C VAL A 122 -10.82 11.42 8.92
N SER A 123 -10.17 10.40 9.47
CA SER A 123 -9.06 10.52 10.42
C SER A 123 -7.79 9.94 9.81
N VAL A 124 -6.70 10.65 9.96
CA VAL A 124 -5.38 10.29 9.42
C VAL A 124 -4.44 9.92 10.56
N VAL A 125 -3.87 8.71 10.52
CA VAL A 125 -2.87 8.25 11.49
C VAL A 125 -1.50 8.91 11.24
N ASP A 126 -0.65 8.89 12.25
CA ASP A 126 0.77 9.26 12.13
C ASP A 126 1.48 8.42 11.05
N PRO A 127 2.40 8.98 10.25
CA PRO A 127 3.13 8.19 9.26
C PRO A 127 3.99 7.08 9.86
N LEU A 128 4.47 7.22 11.10
CA LEU A 128 5.31 6.22 11.73
C LEU A 128 4.46 5.09 12.32
N MET A 129 4.78 3.88 11.91
CA MET A 129 4.17 2.66 12.43
C MET A 129 5.25 1.86 13.17
N LEU A 130 5.26 1.98 14.49
CA LEU A 130 6.26 1.38 15.38
C LEU A 130 5.61 0.32 16.29
N SER A 131 6.12 0.13 17.50
CA SER A 131 5.68 -0.91 18.44
C SER A 131 4.18 -0.89 18.78
N ASN A 132 3.54 0.28 18.72
CA ASN A 132 2.08 0.43 18.92
C ASN A 132 1.26 0.30 17.63
N GLY A 133 1.88 -0.07 16.50
CA GLY A 133 1.22 -0.05 15.20
C GLY A 133 0.93 1.36 14.73
N TRP A 134 -0.24 1.59 14.14
CA TRP A 134 -0.70 2.91 13.74
C TRP A 134 -1.18 3.72 14.94
N GLU A 135 -0.55 4.87 15.19
CA GLU A 135 -0.90 5.78 16.27
C GLU A 135 -1.65 7.01 15.74
N PHE A 136 -2.52 7.57 16.54
CA PHE A 136 -3.19 8.84 16.28
C PHE A 136 -2.42 9.98 16.97
N LYS A 137 -1.62 10.71 16.20
CA LYS A 137 -0.93 11.93 16.63
C LYS A 137 -1.37 13.07 15.74
N VAL A 138 -1.43 14.28 16.28
CA VAL A 138 -1.78 15.49 15.51
C VAL A 138 -0.50 16.16 15.03
N GLY A 139 -0.47 16.50 13.75
CA GLY A 139 0.65 17.24 13.15
C GLY A 139 1.06 16.68 11.80
N ASP A 140 1.71 17.51 10.98
CA ASP A 140 2.28 17.12 9.68
C ASP A 140 1.30 16.43 8.71
N GLY A 141 -0.02 16.70 8.82
CA GLY A 141 -1.07 16.06 8.03
C GLY A 141 -1.78 14.90 8.71
N ALA A 142 -1.30 14.41 9.86
CA ALA A 142 -2.03 13.52 10.74
C ALA A 142 -3.03 14.31 11.60
N THR A 143 -4.24 13.75 11.80
CA THR A 143 -5.37 14.50 12.38
C THR A 143 -5.74 14.08 13.80
N GLY A 144 -5.24 12.96 14.28
CA GLY A 144 -5.81 12.27 15.44
C GLY A 144 -7.08 11.47 15.09
N ASP A 145 -7.67 10.83 16.09
CA ASP A 145 -8.95 10.12 15.96
C ASP A 145 -10.12 11.09 16.29
N HIS A 146 -10.89 11.47 15.27
CA HIS A 146 -11.98 12.43 15.40
C HIS A 146 -13.24 11.83 16.04
N LEU A 147 -13.38 10.50 16.10
CA LEU A 147 -14.59 9.87 16.62
C LEU A 147 -14.49 9.53 18.10
N PHE A 148 -13.38 8.97 18.54
CA PHE A 148 -13.25 8.39 19.88
C PHE A 148 -12.09 8.98 20.68
N GLY A 149 -11.20 9.75 20.05
CA GLY A 149 -9.97 10.21 20.69
C GLY A 149 -9.01 9.06 21.04
N SER A 150 -9.11 7.92 20.32
CA SER A 150 -8.23 6.77 20.51
C SER A 150 -6.77 7.16 20.27
N LYS A 151 -5.84 6.51 20.97
CA LYS A 151 -4.41 6.74 20.79
C LYS A 151 -3.84 5.91 19.65
N THR A 152 -4.44 4.74 19.40
CA THR A 152 -3.98 3.78 18.42
C THR A 152 -5.14 3.23 17.59
N LEU A 153 -4.86 2.81 16.35
CA LEU A 153 -5.88 2.22 15.48
C LEU A 153 -6.37 0.86 15.99
N TRP A 154 -5.55 0.10 16.72
CA TRP A 154 -6.01 -1.18 17.26
C TRP A 154 -7.12 -1.01 18.31
N GLU A 155 -7.20 0.11 19.03
CA GLU A 155 -8.33 0.42 19.91
C GLU A 155 -9.65 0.53 19.13
N VAL A 156 -9.60 1.06 17.89
CA VAL A 156 -10.78 1.12 16.99
C VAL A 156 -11.22 -0.28 16.57
N TYR A 157 -10.27 -1.18 16.29
CA TYR A 157 -10.58 -2.59 15.97
C TYR A 157 -11.22 -3.31 17.14
N VAL A 158 -10.69 -3.13 18.36
CA VAL A 158 -11.26 -3.71 19.60
C VAL A 158 -12.65 -3.16 19.91
N LYS A 159 -12.93 -1.90 19.56
CA LYS A 159 -14.31 -1.35 19.68
C LYS A 159 -15.30 -2.06 18.74
N ALA A 160 -14.87 -2.43 17.55
CA ALA A 160 -15.70 -3.15 16.58
C ALA A 160 -15.87 -4.64 16.94
N ASP A 161 -14.80 -5.27 17.45
CA ASP A 161 -14.78 -6.67 17.87
C ASP A 161 -13.79 -6.83 19.05
N PRO A 162 -14.28 -6.95 20.29
CA PRO A 162 -13.44 -7.09 21.48
C PRO A 162 -12.51 -8.34 21.46
N HIS A 163 -12.85 -9.35 20.66
CA HIS A 163 -12.07 -10.59 20.51
C HIS A 163 -11.33 -10.67 19.17
N TYR A 164 -11.16 -9.54 18.48
CA TYR A 164 -10.51 -9.52 17.19
C TYR A 164 -9.10 -10.14 17.26
N SER A 165 -8.83 -11.04 16.33
CA SER A 165 -7.50 -11.63 16.12
C SER A 165 -7.06 -11.41 14.68
N GLY A 166 -5.98 -10.63 14.46
CA GLY A 166 -5.49 -10.32 13.13
C GLY A 166 -4.66 -9.05 13.07
N ARG A 167 -4.18 -8.70 11.88
CA ARG A 167 -3.43 -7.46 11.64
C ARG A 167 -4.37 -6.25 11.67
N VAL A 168 -3.86 -5.16 12.23
CA VAL A 168 -4.54 -3.87 12.28
C VAL A 168 -4.03 -3.02 11.13
N THR A 169 -4.87 -2.80 10.13
CA THR A 169 -4.49 -2.19 8.85
C THR A 169 -5.37 -0.99 8.50
N VAL A 170 -4.90 -0.15 7.58
CA VAL A 170 -5.67 0.90 6.92
C VAL A 170 -5.83 0.55 5.44
N PRO A 171 -6.94 0.94 4.77
CA PRO A 171 -8.06 1.75 5.28
C PRO A 171 -8.99 0.98 6.21
N VAL A 172 -9.75 1.71 7.02
CA VAL A 172 -10.88 1.20 7.78
C VAL A 172 -12.09 2.07 7.48
N LEU A 173 -13.18 1.47 7.03
CA LEU A 173 -14.47 2.13 6.85
C LEU A 173 -15.36 1.81 8.02
N TRP A 174 -15.63 2.82 8.84
CA TRP A 174 -16.40 2.74 10.09
C TRP A 174 -17.84 3.21 9.89
N ASP A 175 -18.82 2.52 10.48
CA ASP A 175 -20.20 2.97 10.58
C ASP A 175 -20.48 3.58 11.96
N LYS A 176 -20.71 4.89 12.01
CA LYS A 176 -21.01 5.62 13.24
C LYS A 176 -22.36 5.23 13.85
N LYS A 177 -23.29 4.71 13.05
CA LYS A 177 -24.66 4.35 13.48
C LYS A 177 -24.70 3.02 14.23
N THR A 178 -23.93 2.04 13.75
CA THR A 178 -23.88 0.70 14.35
C THR A 178 -22.61 0.46 15.17
N ASN A 179 -21.71 1.46 15.25
CA ASN A 179 -20.44 1.40 15.98
C ASN A 179 -19.59 0.18 15.64
N THR A 180 -19.39 -0.08 14.34
CA THR A 180 -18.58 -1.20 13.87
C THR A 180 -17.79 -0.85 12.61
N ILE A 181 -16.80 -1.67 12.31
CA ILE A 181 -16.09 -1.63 11.03
C ILE A 181 -16.97 -2.28 9.96
N VAL A 182 -17.31 -1.53 8.91
CA VAL A 182 -18.00 -2.07 7.73
C VAL A 182 -17.04 -2.93 6.94
N ASN A 183 -15.89 -2.35 6.59
CA ASN A 183 -14.95 -3.00 5.68
C ASN A 183 -13.52 -2.45 5.88
N ASN A 184 -12.51 -3.31 5.70
CA ASN A 184 -11.10 -2.93 5.73
C ASN A 184 -10.31 -3.46 4.50
N GLU A 185 -11.03 -3.78 3.41
CA GLU A 185 -10.44 -4.16 2.12
C GLU A 185 -10.60 -3.01 1.10
N SER A 186 -9.48 -2.41 0.73
CA SER A 186 -9.50 -1.22 -0.14
C SER A 186 -10.16 -1.43 -1.49
N SER A 187 -10.01 -2.62 -2.08
CA SER A 187 -10.61 -2.97 -3.37
C SER A 187 -12.13 -3.00 -3.34
N GLU A 188 -12.72 -3.35 -2.20
CA GLU A 188 -14.18 -3.32 -1.99
C GLU A 188 -14.67 -1.93 -1.62
N ILE A 189 -13.93 -1.21 -0.75
CA ILE A 189 -14.29 0.15 -0.35
C ILE A 189 -14.38 1.07 -1.57
N ILE A 190 -13.45 0.99 -2.51
CA ILE A 190 -13.52 1.81 -3.73
C ILE A 190 -14.73 1.46 -4.61
N ARG A 191 -15.15 0.20 -4.67
CA ARG A 191 -16.37 -0.22 -5.39
C ARG A 191 -17.64 0.26 -4.71
N MET A 192 -17.68 0.26 -3.38
CA MET A 192 -18.76 0.91 -2.62
C MET A 192 -18.83 2.41 -2.92
N PHE A 193 -17.67 3.09 -2.91
CA PHE A 193 -17.61 4.52 -3.21
C PHE A 193 -17.97 4.84 -4.66
N ASN A 194 -17.71 3.91 -5.58
CA ASN A 194 -18.00 4.09 -7.00
C ASN A 194 -19.51 4.27 -7.31
N SER A 195 -20.40 3.64 -6.54
CA SER A 195 -21.82 3.61 -6.91
C SER A 195 -22.82 3.84 -5.76
N ALA A 196 -22.50 3.44 -4.52
CA ALA A 196 -23.49 3.43 -3.45
C ALA A 196 -24.03 4.82 -3.10
N PHE A 197 -23.23 5.88 -3.28
CA PHE A 197 -23.54 7.26 -2.90
C PHE A 197 -23.97 8.15 -4.08
N ASP A 198 -24.12 7.62 -5.29
CA ASP A 198 -24.37 8.41 -6.48
C ASP A 198 -25.69 9.20 -6.39
N HIS A 199 -26.70 8.62 -5.72
CA HIS A 199 -27.98 9.30 -5.47
C HIS A 199 -27.86 10.51 -4.52
N LEU A 200 -26.79 10.61 -3.71
CA LEU A 200 -26.50 11.74 -2.83
C LEU A 200 -25.57 12.78 -3.47
N THR A 201 -24.66 12.36 -4.34
CA THR A 201 -23.66 13.23 -4.96
C THR A 201 -24.05 13.71 -6.35
N GLY A 202 -24.99 13.05 -7.02
CA GLY A 202 -25.30 13.26 -8.43
C GLY A 202 -24.16 12.82 -9.37
N SER A 203 -23.21 12.02 -8.90
CA SER A 203 -22.11 11.53 -9.72
C SER A 203 -22.60 10.52 -10.76
N THR A 204 -22.17 10.69 -12.01
CA THR A 204 -22.45 9.76 -13.11
C THR A 204 -21.19 8.98 -13.54
N ALA A 205 -20.04 9.29 -12.93
CA ALA A 205 -18.79 8.62 -13.25
C ALA A 205 -18.82 7.18 -12.72
N ASP A 206 -18.67 6.19 -13.61
CA ASP A 206 -18.53 4.78 -13.29
C ASP A 206 -17.10 4.31 -13.63
N LEU A 207 -16.32 4.02 -12.58
CA LEU A 207 -14.95 3.56 -12.70
C LEU A 207 -14.83 2.01 -12.73
N TYR A 208 -15.96 1.31 -12.69
CA TYR A 208 -16.06 -0.15 -12.80
C TYR A 208 -17.25 -0.54 -13.68
N PRO A 209 -17.25 -0.07 -14.95
CA PRO A 209 -18.38 -0.23 -15.85
C PRO A 209 -18.61 -1.68 -16.23
N GLN A 210 -19.88 -2.05 -16.37
CA GLN A 210 -20.35 -3.44 -16.50
C GLN A 210 -19.68 -4.19 -17.65
N ASP A 211 -19.50 -3.55 -18.77
CA ASP A 211 -18.92 -4.12 -20.00
C ASP A 211 -17.41 -4.43 -19.88
N LEU A 212 -16.71 -3.81 -18.94
CA LEU A 212 -15.27 -4.03 -18.71
C LEU A 212 -14.96 -4.81 -17.42
N ARG A 213 -15.94 -5.20 -16.62
CA ARG A 213 -15.70 -5.78 -15.27
C ARG A 213 -14.81 -7.01 -15.31
N ALA A 214 -15.06 -7.93 -16.24
CA ALA A 214 -14.27 -9.16 -16.36
C ALA A 214 -12.79 -8.85 -16.67
N ASP A 215 -12.55 -7.99 -17.63
CA ASP A 215 -11.20 -7.59 -18.06
C ASP A 215 -10.48 -6.77 -16.97
N ILE A 216 -11.22 -5.91 -16.26
CA ILE A 216 -10.71 -5.14 -15.11
C ILE A 216 -10.30 -6.10 -13.99
N ASP A 217 -11.12 -7.09 -13.67
CA ASP A 217 -10.83 -8.05 -12.61
C ASP A 217 -9.64 -8.94 -12.95
N GLU A 218 -9.52 -9.40 -14.20
CA GLU A 218 -8.37 -10.15 -14.67
C GLU A 218 -7.07 -9.34 -14.55
N LEU A 219 -7.05 -8.12 -15.10
CA LEU A 219 -5.87 -7.24 -15.02
C LEU A 219 -5.53 -6.88 -13.56
N ASN A 220 -6.56 -6.58 -12.75
CA ASN A 220 -6.38 -6.30 -11.34
C ASN A 220 -5.76 -7.47 -10.57
N SER A 221 -6.09 -8.72 -10.92
CA SER A 221 -5.50 -9.91 -10.29
C SER A 221 -4.00 -9.99 -10.57
N VAL A 222 -3.59 -9.81 -11.82
CA VAL A 222 -2.18 -9.78 -12.22
C VAL A 222 -1.44 -8.63 -11.53
N VAL A 223 -1.94 -7.39 -11.66
CA VAL A 223 -1.33 -6.18 -11.08
C VAL A 223 -1.26 -6.27 -9.55
N TYR A 224 -2.29 -6.81 -8.90
CA TYR A 224 -2.28 -7.02 -7.46
C TYR A 224 -1.14 -7.94 -7.01
N ASP A 225 -1.00 -9.10 -7.67
CA ASP A 225 -0.02 -10.09 -7.27
C ASP A 225 1.42 -9.67 -7.55
N THR A 226 1.67 -9.15 -8.76
CA THR A 226 3.03 -8.92 -9.28
C THR A 226 3.54 -7.50 -9.09
N VAL A 227 2.65 -6.49 -8.99
CA VAL A 227 3.02 -5.08 -8.83
C VAL A 227 2.66 -4.57 -7.45
N ASN A 228 1.35 -4.48 -7.10
CA ASN A 228 0.94 -3.86 -5.84
C ASN A 228 1.48 -4.63 -4.61
N ASN A 229 1.39 -5.95 -4.61
CA ASN A 229 2.02 -6.83 -3.62
C ASN A 229 3.46 -7.17 -3.98
N GLY A 230 3.81 -7.18 -5.27
CA GLY A 230 5.14 -7.53 -5.76
C GLY A 230 6.25 -6.70 -5.14
N VAL A 231 6.06 -5.37 -5.03
CA VAL A 231 7.02 -4.49 -4.35
C VAL A 231 7.24 -4.86 -2.89
N TYR A 232 6.21 -5.33 -2.17
CA TYR A 232 6.31 -5.82 -0.80
C TYR A 232 6.94 -7.21 -0.73
N LYS A 233 6.59 -8.10 -1.67
CA LYS A 233 7.20 -9.44 -1.75
C LYS A 233 8.70 -9.35 -2.00
N ALA A 234 9.15 -8.41 -2.85
CA ALA A 234 10.57 -8.12 -3.06
C ALA A 234 11.20 -7.44 -1.83
N GLY A 235 10.56 -6.38 -1.30
CA GLY A 235 11.11 -5.55 -0.23
C GLY A 235 11.26 -6.26 1.12
N PHE A 236 10.33 -7.15 1.45
CA PHE A 236 10.34 -7.92 2.70
C PHE A 236 10.88 -9.35 2.54
N ALA A 237 11.40 -9.70 1.35
CA ALA A 237 12.08 -10.97 1.17
C ALA A 237 13.29 -11.10 2.10
N THR A 238 13.45 -12.27 2.71
CA THR A 238 14.58 -12.54 3.62
C THR A 238 15.57 -13.54 3.04
N THR A 239 15.35 -13.99 1.78
CA THR A 239 16.30 -14.79 1.01
C THR A 239 16.50 -14.20 -0.38
N GLN A 240 17.67 -14.47 -1.00
CA GLN A 240 17.97 -13.98 -2.34
C GLN A 240 17.03 -14.57 -3.40
N GLU A 241 16.64 -15.84 -3.23
CA GLU A 241 15.72 -16.54 -4.13
C GLU A 241 14.34 -15.88 -4.11
N ALA A 242 13.77 -15.67 -2.90
CA ALA A 242 12.46 -15.01 -2.74
C ALA A 242 12.47 -13.59 -3.31
N TYR A 243 13.55 -12.82 -3.11
CA TYR A 243 13.70 -11.51 -3.73
C TYR A 243 13.73 -11.61 -5.25
N GLY A 244 14.63 -12.46 -5.81
CA GLY A 244 14.83 -12.61 -7.25
C GLY A 244 13.55 -12.99 -7.99
N GLU A 245 12.83 -14.01 -7.49
CA GLU A 245 11.58 -14.45 -8.08
C GLU A 245 10.52 -13.35 -8.15
N ASN A 246 10.41 -12.53 -7.10
CA ASN A 246 9.39 -11.50 -7.03
C ASN A 246 9.76 -10.23 -7.79
N VAL A 247 11.04 -9.81 -7.77
CA VAL A 247 11.46 -8.62 -8.49
C VAL A 247 11.43 -8.83 -10.01
N VAL A 248 11.76 -10.02 -10.51
CA VAL A 248 11.67 -10.33 -11.94
C VAL A 248 10.22 -10.25 -12.42
N LYS A 249 9.28 -10.92 -11.74
CA LYS A 249 7.84 -10.87 -12.08
C LYS A 249 7.27 -9.45 -12.02
N LEU A 250 7.72 -8.65 -11.07
CA LEU A 250 7.34 -7.24 -10.98
C LEU A 250 7.71 -6.49 -12.27
N PHE A 251 8.95 -6.62 -12.73
CA PHE A 251 9.41 -5.89 -13.91
C PHE A 251 8.87 -6.45 -15.22
N GLU A 252 8.66 -7.77 -15.33
CA GLU A 252 7.93 -8.36 -16.47
C GLU A 252 6.52 -7.77 -16.59
N THR A 253 5.82 -7.57 -15.47
CA THR A 253 4.49 -6.95 -15.48
C THR A 253 4.58 -5.45 -15.80
N LEU A 254 5.56 -4.72 -15.30
CA LEU A 254 5.76 -3.31 -15.66
C LEU A 254 6.06 -3.14 -17.14
N ASP A 255 6.85 -4.04 -17.76
CA ASP A 255 7.11 -4.06 -19.19
C ASP A 255 5.82 -4.33 -20.00
N MET A 256 5.00 -5.28 -19.58
CA MET A 256 3.68 -5.54 -20.19
C MET A 256 2.75 -4.30 -20.09
N LEU A 257 2.77 -3.60 -18.96
CA LEU A 257 1.96 -2.39 -18.77
C LEU A 257 2.51 -1.23 -19.59
N GLU A 258 3.82 -1.09 -19.75
CA GLU A 258 4.46 -0.11 -20.63
C GLU A 258 3.98 -0.27 -22.08
N ASP A 259 4.02 -1.53 -22.59
CA ASP A 259 3.54 -1.85 -23.93
C ASP A 259 2.05 -1.58 -24.12
N ARG A 260 1.23 -1.93 -23.11
CA ARG A 260 -0.22 -1.67 -23.11
C ARG A 260 -0.51 -0.18 -23.17
N LEU A 261 0.17 0.61 -22.37
CA LEU A 261 0.04 2.06 -22.31
C LEU A 261 0.61 2.79 -23.54
N GLY A 262 1.41 2.14 -24.36
CA GLY A 262 1.81 2.63 -25.68
C GLY A 262 0.67 2.69 -26.69
N LYS A 263 -0.43 1.93 -26.45
CA LYS A 263 -1.57 1.78 -27.37
C LYS A 263 -2.83 2.56 -26.96
N GLY A 264 -2.90 3.06 -25.72
CA GLY A 264 -4.06 3.78 -25.20
C GLY A 264 -3.68 4.74 -24.09
N ARG A 265 -4.53 5.73 -23.81
CA ARG A 265 -4.29 6.72 -22.76
C ARG A 265 -4.26 6.09 -21.37
N TYR A 266 -5.19 5.16 -21.11
CA TYR A 266 -5.36 4.45 -19.86
C TYR A 266 -5.24 2.93 -20.09
N LEU A 267 -5.36 2.14 -19.02
CA LEU A 267 -5.25 0.69 -19.09
C LEU A 267 -6.34 0.04 -19.98
N PHE A 268 -7.48 0.73 -20.15
CA PHE A 268 -8.59 0.32 -21.02
C PHE A 268 -8.87 1.35 -22.14
N GLY A 269 -7.83 1.68 -22.90
CA GLY A 269 -7.92 2.61 -24.01
C GLY A 269 -8.05 4.05 -23.56
N ASP A 270 -9.18 4.69 -23.85
CA ASP A 270 -9.52 6.05 -23.41
C ASP A 270 -10.40 6.09 -22.15
N ARG A 271 -10.78 4.93 -21.63
CA ARG A 271 -11.65 4.78 -20.44
C ARG A 271 -10.82 4.66 -19.17
N LEU A 272 -10.94 5.67 -18.31
CA LEU A 272 -10.35 5.66 -16.96
C LEU A 272 -11.19 4.76 -16.05
N THR A 273 -10.53 3.80 -15.38
CA THR A 273 -11.18 2.77 -14.55
C THR A 273 -10.53 2.62 -13.16
N GLU A 274 -11.12 1.79 -12.30
CA GLU A 274 -10.51 1.46 -11.00
C GLU A 274 -9.13 0.81 -11.14
N ALA A 275 -8.86 0.12 -12.25
CA ALA A 275 -7.57 -0.52 -12.49
C ALA A 275 -6.43 0.53 -12.54
N ASP A 276 -6.69 1.67 -13.18
CA ASP A 276 -5.74 2.78 -13.25
C ASP A 276 -5.41 3.31 -11.84
N TRP A 277 -6.41 3.51 -11.01
CA TRP A 277 -6.22 4.03 -9.66
C TRP A 277 -5.57 3.01 -8.72
N ARG A 278 -5.86 1.73 -8.90
CA ARG A 278 -5.20 0.66 -8.13
C ARG A 278 -3.71 0.53 -8.47
N LEU A 279 -3.34 0.74 -9.72
CA LEU A 279 -1.94 0.79 -10.17
C LEU A 279 -1.25 2.09 -9.72
N PHE A 280 -1.91 3.24 -9.90
CA PHE A 280 -1.37 4.57 -9.60
C PHE A 280 -0.75 4.67 -8.21
N THR A 281 -1.43 4.14 -7.19
CA THR A 281 -0.96 4.26 -5.81
C THR A 281 0.38 3.56 -5.56
N THR A 282 0.71 2.53 -6.33
CA THR A 282 2.03 1.90 -6.33
C THR A 282 3.03 2.72 -7.13
N LEU A 283 2.66 3.16 -8.35
CA LEU A 283 3.58 3.90 -9.23
C LEU A 283 4.05 5.22 -8.63
N VAL A 284 3.15 5.99 -7.98
CA VAL A 284 3.51 7.28 -7.36
C VAL A 284 4.51 7.15 -6.22
N ARG A 285 4.61 5.96 -5.60
CA ARG A 285 5.56 5.63 -4.55
C ARG A 285 6.85 4.99 -5.07
N PHE A 286 6.84 4.54 -6.32
CA PHE A 286 7.86 3.61 -6.83
C PHE A 286 9.26 4.21 -6.75
N ASP A 287 9.49 5.32 -7.42
CA ASP A 287 10.82 5.94 -7.49
C ASP A 287 11.21 6.58 -6.14
N ALA A 288 10.24 7.12 -5.39
CA ALA A 288 10.49 7.75 -4.09
C ALA A 288 10.89 6.73 -3.00
N VAL A 289 10.39 5.50 -3.10
CA VAL A 289 10.51 4.50 -2.03
C VAL A 289 10.96 3.13 -2.54
N TYR A 290 10.24 2.51 -3.46
CA TYR A 290 10.44 1.09 -3.76
C TYR A 290 11.76 0.81 -4.47
N VAL A 291 12.23 1.72 -5.30
CA VAL A 291 13.55 1.63 -5.96
C VAL A 291 14.67 1.51 -4.92
N GLY A 292 14.73 2.42 -3.95
CA GLY A 292 15.79 2.42 -2.94
C GLY A 292 15.52 1.46 -1.79
N HIS A 293 14.38 1.66 -1.10
CA HIS A 293 14.07 0.98 0.15
C HIS A 293 13.80 -0.53 -0.06
N PHE A 294 13.01 -0.87 -1.08
CA PHE A 294 12.64 -2.26 -1.38
C PHE A 294 13.52 -2.93 -2.45
N LYS A 295 14.52 -2.21 -2.95
CA LYS A 295 15.45 -2.71 -3.98
C LYS A 295 14.75 -3.12 -5.29
N CYS A 296 13.57 -2.52 -5.59
CA CYS A 296 12.87 -2.70 -6.87
C CYS A 296 13.53 -1.79 -7.93
N ASN A 297 14.81 -2.04 -8.27
CA ASN A 297 15.68 -1.06 -8.89
C ASN A 297 16.26 -1.48 -10.25
N ILE A 298 15.62 -2.43 -10.95
CA ILE A 298 16.00 -2.77 -12.33
C ILE A 298 15.84 -1.55 -13.24
N ARG A 299 14.69 -0.83 -13.11
CA ARG A 299 14.41 0.45 -13.74
C ARG A 299 13.54 1.31 -12.81
N ARG A 300 13.63 2.64 -12.92
CA ARG A 300 12.69 3.56 -12.28
C ARG A 300 11.44 3.70 -13.15
N ILE A 301 10.33 4.15 -12.58
CA ILE A 301 9.15 4.50 -13.40
C ILE A 301 9.49 5.64 -14.36
N GLU A 302 10.35 6.57 -13.94
CA GLU A 302 10.82 7.67 -14.80
C GLU A 302 11.55 7.18 -16.08
N ASP A 303 12.13 5.99 -16.05
CA ASP A 303 12.86 5.40 -17.19
C ASP A 303 11.91 4.73 -18.23
N TYR A 304 10.62 4.63 -17.92
CA TYR A 304 9.58 4.08 -18.80
C TYR A 304 8.80 5.22 -19.49
N PRO A 305 8.89 5.37 -20.81
CA PRO A 305 8.23 6.47 -21.53
C PRO A 305 6.72 6.59 -21.29
N ASN A 306 6.01 5.45 -21.37
CA ASN A 306 4.55 5.44 -21.25
C ASN A 306 4.10 5.44 -19.79
N LEU A 307 4.68 4.60 -18.92
CA LEU A 307 4.35 4.54 -17.49
C LEU A 307 4.65 5.87 -16.78
N SER A 308 5.77 6.53 -17.11
CA SER A 308 6.11 7.84 -16.55
C SER A 308 5.13 8.92 -16.99
N ALA A 309 4.77 8.95 -18.27
CA ALA A 309 3.76 9.89 -18.78
C ALA A 309 2.36 9.59 -18.19
N TYR A 310 1.99 8.33 -18.08
CA TYR A 310 0.73 7.88 -17.48
C TYR A 310 0.64 8.21 -15.97
N LEU A 311 1.71 8.03 -15.22
CA LEU A 311 1.78 8.45 -13.82
C LEU A 311 1.48 9.94 -13.67
N ARG A 312 2.05 10.79 -14.55
CA ARG A 312 1.80 12.24 -14.55
C ARG A 312 0.37 12.58 -14.96
N ASP A 313 -0.20 11.90 -15.96
CA ASP A 313 -1.59 12.09 -16.38
C ASP A 313 -2.57 11.84 -15.22
N LEU A 314 -2.40 10.73 -14.51
CA LEU A 314 -3.21 10.40 -13.34
C LEU A 314 -2.97 11.36 -12.16
N TYR A 315 -1.72 11.73 -11.89
CA TYR A 315 -1.39 12.67 -10.82
C TYR A 315 -1.99 14.06 -11.06
N GLN A 316 -2.04 14.51 -12.32
CA GLN A 316 -2.59 15.80 -12.72
C GLN A 316 -4.12 15.79 -12.88
N THR A 317 -4.77 14.63 -12.69
CA THR A 317 -6.23 14.57 -12.63
C THR A 317 -6.75 15.46 -11.48
N PRO A 318 -7.72 16.35 -11.72
CA PRO A 318 -8.21 17.29 -10.71
C PRO A 318 -8.58 16.59 -9.39
N GLY A 319 -8.00 17.05 -8.29
CA GLY A 319 -8.23 16.53 -6.94
C GLY A 319 -7.36 15.33 -6.54
N VAL A 320 -6.58 14.73 -7.45
CA VAL A 320 -5.72 13.57 -7.13
C VAL A 320 -4.41 13.99 -6.49
N LYS A 321 -3.77 15.04 -6.98
CA LYS A 321 -2.51 15.58 -6.44
C LYS A 321 -2.60 15.84 -4.93
N GLU A 322 -3.71 16.38 -4.45
CA GLU A 322 -3.95 16.71 -3.05
C GLU A 322 -4.07 15.46 -2.15
N THR A 323 -4.25 14.28 -2.73
CA THR A 323 -4.26 13.01 -2.00
C THR A 323 -2.87 12.42 -1.80
N VAL A 324 -1.83 12.99 -2.43
CA VAL A 324 -0.45 12.50 -2.38
C VAL A 324 0.35 13.28 -1.33
N ASN A 325 0.93 12.59 -0.37
CA ASN A 325 1.81 13.18 0.63
C ASN A 325 3.16 12.45 0.65
N PHE A 326 4.13 12.98 -0.09
CA PHE A 326 5.47 12.38 -0.19
C PHE A 326 6.23 12.38 1.14
N ARG A 327 5.98 13.32 2.04
CA ARG A 327 6.59 13.33 3.36
C ARG A 327 6.12 12.12 4.18
N HIS A 328 4.80 11.91 4.29
CA HIS A 328 4.25 10.73 4.96
C HIS A 328 4.73 9.43 4.31
N ILE A 329 4.74 9.38 2.97
CA ILE A 329 5.22 8.21 2.22
C ILE A 329 6.67 7.89 2.61
N LYS A 330 7.59 8.85 2.51
CA LYS A 330 9.00 8.62 2.79
C LYS A 330 9.25 8.35 4.27
N ASP A 331 8.66 9.12 5.17
CA ASP A 331 8.80 8.94 6.62
C ASP A 331 8.34 7.54 7.04
N HIS A 332 7.18 7.08 6.56
CA HIS A 332 6.69 5.75 6.87
C HIS A 332 7.68 4.66 6.48
N TYR A 333 8.02 4.58 5.21
CA TYR A 333 8.85 3.48 4.72
C TYR A 333 10.26 3.51 5.31
N TYR A 334 10.92 4.64 5.29
CA TYR A 334 12.32 4.73 5.71
C TYR A 334 12.51 4.73 7.23
N ARG A 335 11.51 5.11 8.02
CA ARG A 335 11.64 5.22 9.47
C ARG A 335 10.91 4.11 10.25
N SER A 336 9.93 3.44 9.64
CA SER A 336 9.17 2.36 10.30
C SER A 336 9.78 0.98 10.07
N HIS A 337 10.42 0.71 8.94
CA HIS A 337 10.97 -0.61 8.60
C HIS A 337 12.43 -0.76 9.05
N LYS A 338 12.64 -0.92 10.37
CA LYS A 338 13.97 -0.98 10.99
C LYS A 338 14.84 -2.14 10.51
N THR A 339 14.25 -3.25 10.08
CA THR A 339 14.97 -4.39 9.49
C THR A 339 15.59 -4.08 8.14
N ILE A 340 15.01 -3.14 7.38
CA ILE A 340 15.50 -2.72 6.06
C ILE A 340 16.40 -1.48 6.19
N ASN A 341 15.98 -0.51 6.99
CA ASN A 341 16.67 0.77 7.20
C ASN A 341 16.86 1.05 8.70
N PRO A 342 17.81 0.40 9.36
CA PRO A 342 17.99 0.48 10.83
C PRO A 342 18.33 1.89 11.31
N THR A 343 19.02 2.70 10.50
CA THR A 343 19.39 4.08 10.84
C THR A 343 18.21 5.04 10.81
N GLY A 344 17.12 4.72 10.11
CA GLY A 344 15.96 5.59 9.94
C GLY A 344 16.24 6.84 9.08
N ILE A 345 17.36 6.87 8.33
CA ILE A 345 17.68 7.97 7.42
C ILE A 345 16.67 7.99 6.28
N VAL A 346 16.08 9.16 6.03
CA VAL A 346 15.15 9.42 4.93
C VAL A 346 15.91 10.08 3.78
N PRO A 347 15.95 9.48 2.57
CA PRO A 347 16.69 10.06 1.46
C PRO A 347 16.07 11.40 1.01
N VAL A 348 16.89 12.34 0.59
CA VAL A 348 16.44 13.64 0.06
C VAL A 348 15.74 13.45 -1.29
N GLY A 349 16.36 12.70 -2.22
CA GLY A 349 15.82 12.38 -3.54
C GLY A 349 14.78 11.26 -3.54
N PRO A 350 14.29 10.90 -4.75
CA PRO A 350 14.59 11.56 -6.02
C PRO A 350 13.84 12.90 -6.18
N ALA A 351 14.34 13.78 -7.07
CA ALA A 351 13.59 14.94 -7.50
C ALA A 351 12.54 14.48 -8.51
N LEU A 352 11.27 14.47 -8.10
CA LEU A 352 10.14 14.08 -8.94
C LEU A 352 9.43 15.34 -9.48
N ASP A 353 9.32 15.44 -10.79
CA ASP A 353 8.53 16.48 -11.46
C ASP A 353 7.27 15.87 -12.08
N LEU A 354 6.26 15.65 -11.21
CA LEU A 354 4.97 15.10 -11.63
C LEU A 354 4.04 16.15 -12.24
N ASP A 355 4.37 17.42 -12.17
CA ASP A 355 3.63 18.52 -12.80
C ASP A 355 4.07 18.77 -14.25
N ARG A 356 5.17 18.18 -14.70
CA ARG A 356 5.62 18.21 -16.10
C ARG A 356 4.54 17.68 -17.04
N PRO A 357 4.35 18.28 -18.24
CA PRO A 357 3.34 17.83 -19.20
C PRO A 357 3.43 16.33 -19.50
N HIS A 358 2.30 15.64 -19.45
CA HIS A 358 2.25 14.19 -19.68
C HIS A 358 2.11 13.82 -21.17
N GLY A 359 1.51 14.70 -22.02
CA GLY A 359 1.39 14.49 -23.46
C GLY A 359 0.45 13.37 -23.91
N ARG A 360 -0.28 12.73 -22.96
CA ARG A 360 -1.12 11.54 -23.27
C ARG A 360 -2.51 11.87 -23.82
N ALA A 361 -2.96 13.13 -23.74
CA ALA A 361 -4.27 13.53 -24.30
C ALA A 361 -4.41 13.20 -25.80
N ARG A 362 -3.29 13.16 -26.55
CA ARG A 362 -3.26 12.76 -27.97
C ARG A 362 -3.69 11.31 -28.21
N LEU A 363 -3.56 10.41 -27.24
CA LEU A 363 -3.92 8.99 -27.36
C LEU A 363 -5.43 8.76 -27.19
N ALA A 364 -6.17 9.72 -26.65
CA ALA A 364 -7.63 9.65 -26.53
C ALA A 364 -8.35 10.09 -27.83
N ALA A 365 -7.61 10.62 -28.81
CA ALA A 365 -8.15 11.15 -30.08
C ALA A 365 -7.91 10.20 -31.27
N ALA A 366 -7.28 9.06 -31.07
CA ALA A 366 -7.03 8.03 -32.09
C ALA A 366 -8.00 6.87 -31.94
#